data_9962623f14027b631b850a2d14be4206
#
_entry.id   9962623f14027b631b850a2d14be4206
#
_cell.length_a   1.000
_cell.length_b   1.000
_cell.length_c   1.000
_cell.angle_alpha   90.00
_cell.angle_beta   90.00
_cell.angle_gamma   90.00
#
_symmetry.space_group_name_H-M   'P 1'
#
loop_
_entity.id
_entity.type
_entity.pdbx_description
1 polymer ?
#
loop_
_entity_poly.entity_id
_entity_poly.type
_entity_poly.pdbx_seq_one_letter_code
_entity_poly.pdbx_strand_id
1 'polypeptide(L)'
;DGPAGLVIQDGRHAICMLDRNGLRPARWVITKNGYITLASEIGVWGYEPEDVVSKGRVGPGQILVIDTFTGKMLDTKDVSTHLKKMRPYREWLRENSVRVQGSPELEEYLCDQGLKGDDLKAAQKMFMVTFEERDQLLRPIAESGQEAVGSMGDDTPMAVLSRQVRHVSDYFRQQFAQVTNPPIDPLRESIVMSLETCLGREQNVFEQSPEHADRLIISSPVLSNSKMHQIRTIGRKGYEIADIDLNYAEAEGSEAAITRICEEAAQAIRDGKTLLVISDRKIRQGFLPANAAMVTGAIHHYLIQVGLRTDANIIVETALARDPHQFAVILGFGATAIYPYLAYDVINDLIAKGELLGDPIHAQANFRKGIEKGLLKVLSKMGISTVASYRGGQLFEAVGLSDEVVAKCFTGVPSRIKGATFVDLENDLKKLADLAWKSRKPIEQGGLLKFVFDKEYHAFNPDVINALHKSVRSGQYADFKEYAELVNNRPVATIRDLLKLKTDNSIPLDQVEAVAEILPRFDSAGMSLGALSPEAHEAIAIAMNTI
;
A
#
# COMPACT_ATOMS: atom_id res chain seq x y z
N ASP A 1 -12.14 -0.85 -10.75
CA ASP A 1 -12.76 -0.24 -11.92
C ASP A 1 -12.60 -1.13 -13.14
N GLY A 2 -13.69 -1.41 -13.85
CA GLY A 2 -13.71 -2.19 -15.07
C GLY A 2 -15.02 -1.99 -15.82
N PRO A 3 -15.19 -2.56 -17.03
CA PRO A 3 -16.46 -2.52 -17.71
C PRO A 3 -17.48 -3.30 -16.89
N ALA A 4 -18.51 -2.62 -16.42
CA ALA A 4 -19.60 -3.21 -15.65
C ALA A 4 -20.95 -2.72 -16.13
N GLY A 5 -21.85 -3.67 -16.37
CA GLY A 5 -23.27 -3.43 -16.47
C GLY A 5 -23.93 -4.20 -15.33
N LEU A 6 -24.49 -3.48 -14.37
CA LEU A 6 -25.15 -4.07 -13.20
C LEU A 6 -26.65 -4.10 -13.39
N VAL A 7 -27.25 -5.23 -13.12
CA VAL A 7 -28.70 -5.39 -13.01
C VAL A 7 -29.02 -5.88 -11.61
N ILE A 8 -29.85 -5.12 -10.89
CA ILE A 8 -30.18 -5.35 -9.49
C ILE A 8 -31.70 -5.31 -9.34
N GLN A 9 -32.25 -6.04 -8.40
CA GLN A 9 -33.65 -5.95 -8.03
C GLN A 9 -33.81 -6.09 -6.51
N ASP A 10 -34.81 -5.41 -5.95
CA ASP A 10 -35.16 -5.43 -4.51
C ASP A 10 -36.60 -5.93 -4.25
N GLY A 11 -37.23 -6.55 -5.24
CA GLY A 11 -38.63 -7.00 -5.22
C GLY A 11 -39.63 -5.95 -5.70
N ARG A 12 -39.27 -4.67 -5.71
CA ARG A 12 -40.08 -3.57 -6.26
C ARG A 12 -39.40 -2.89 -7.43
N HIS A 13 -38.12 -2.63 -7.32
CA HIS A 13 -37.37 -1.90 -8.33
C HIS A 13 -36.53 -2.85 -9.17
N ALA A 14 -36.57 -2.68 -10.49
CA ALA A 14 -35.62 -3.26 -11.41
C ALA A 14 -34.63 -2.16 -11.82
N ILE A 15 -33.35 -2.39 -11.59
CA ILE A 15 -32.32 -1.37 -11.67
C ILE A 15 -31.25 -1.79 -12.67
N CYS A 16 -30.85 -0.88 -13.56
CA CYS A 16 -29.67 -1.02 -14.40
C CYS A 16 -28.73 0.15 -14.19
N MET A 17 -27.43 -0.16 -14.06
CA MET A 17 -26.40 0.83 -13.86
C MET A 17 -25.17 0.47 -14.67
N LEU A 18 -24.51 1.47 -15.25
CA LEU A 18 -23.22 1.30 -15.94
C LEU A 18 -22.06 1.80 -15.11
N ASP A 19 -20.87 1.31 -15.47
CA ASP A 19 -19.61 1.82 -14.95
C ASP A 19 -19.42 3.31 -15.28
N ARG A 20 -18.49 3.95 -14.55
CA ARG A 20 -18.21 5.39 -14.65
C ARG A 20 -17.97 5.86 -16.08
N ASN A 21 -17.27 5.07 -16.89
CA ASN A 21 -16.90 5.44 -18.26
C ASN A 21 -17.89 4.86 -19.30
N GLY A 22 -18.85 4.05 -18.87
CA GLY A 22 -19.81 3.42 -19.76
C GLY A 22 -19.17 2.49 -20.77
N LEU A 23 -18.14 1.75 -20.37
CA LEU A 23 -17.40 0.84 -21.25
C LEU A 23 -18.26 -0.34 -21.71
N ARG A 24 -19.24 -0.75 -20.90
CA ARG A 24 -20.30 -1.67 -21.32
C ARG A 24 -21.51 -0.89 -21.80
N PRO A 25 -22.09 -1.23 -22.96
CA PRO A 25 -23.34 -0.64 -23.39
C PRO A 25 -24.51 -1.21 -22.58
N ALA A 26 -25.58 -0.42 -22.41
CA ALA A 26 -26.89 -0.89 -22.00
C ALA A 26 -27.95 -0.11 -22.74
N ARG A 27 -28.86 -0.84 -23.37
CA ARG A 27 -29.96 -0.32 -24.16
C ARG A 27 -31.28 -0.76 -23.56
N TRP A 28 -32.29 0.06 -23.71
CA TRP A 28 -33.61 -0.29 -23.22
C TRP A 28 -34.67 -0.01 -24.29
N VAL A 29 -35.76 -0.81 -24.24
CA VAL A 29 -36.95 -0.70 -25.09
C VAL A 29 -38.16 -0.83 -24.21
N ILE A 30 -39.17 0.03 -24.44
CA ILE A 30 -40.48 -0.04 -23.81
C ILE A 30 -41.53 -0.32 -24.88
N THR A 31 -42.41 -1.28 -24.59
CA THR A 31 -43.48 -1.69 -25.50
C THR A 31 -44.86 -1.16 -25.05
N LYS A 32 -45.83 -1.13 -25.97
CA LYS A 32 -47.23 -0.76 -25.68
C LYS A 32 -47.87 -1.61 -24.58
N ASN A 33 -47.44 -2.86 -24.44
CA ASN A 33 -47.92 -3.79 -23.42
C ASN A 33 -47.28 -3.59 -22.05
N GLY A 34 -46.48 -2.52 -21.88
CA GLY A 34 -45.84 -2.20 -20.62
C GLY A 34 -44.61 -3.03 -20.27
N TYR A 35 -44.05 -3.81 -21.20
CA TYR A 35 -42.78 -4.50 -20.99
C TYR A 35 -41.63 -3.54 -21.21
N ILE A 36 -40.61 -3.68 -20.38
CA ILE A 36 -39.31 -3.07 -20.59
C ILE A 36 -38.24 -4.14 -20.70
N THR A 37 -37.43 -4.04 -21.73
CA THR A 37 -36.24 -4.89 -21.91
C THR A 37 -34.98 -4.04 -21.77
N LEU A 38 -34.08 -4.49 -20.95
CA LEU A 38 -32.75 -3.94 -20.74
C LEU A 38 -31.71 -4.98 -21.15
N ALA A 39 -30.82 -4.61 -22.07
CA ALA A 39 -29.77 -5.50 -22.57
C ALA A 39 -28.54 -4.71 -23.03
N SER A 40 -27.37 -5.37 -23.05
CA SER A 40 -26.15 -4.79 -23.62
C SER A 40 -26.28 -4.56 -25.14
N GLU A 41 -27.11 -5.37 -25.81
CA GLU A 41 -27.21 -5.43 -27.26
C GLU A 41 -28.66 -5.29 -27.76
N ILE A 42 -28.81 -4.92 -29.02
CA ILE A 42 -30.11 -4.89 -29.70
C ILE A 42 -30.43 -6.31 -30.21
N GLY A 43 -31.69 -6.68 -30.21
CA GLY A 43 -32.13 -7.95 -30.79
C GLY A 43 -32.11 -9.14 -29.82
N VAL A 44 -31.89 -8.89 -28.54
CA VAL A 44 -32.01 -9.92 -27.47
C VAL A 44 -33.43 -10.44 -27.38
N TRP A 45 -34.39 -9.59 -27.69
CA TRP A 45 -35.79 -9.93 -27.79
C TRP A 45 -36.37 -9.35 -29.08
N GLY A 46 -37.18 -10.11 -29.79
CA GLY A 46 -37.88 -9.67 -31.01
C GLY A 46 -39.08 -8.78 -30.68
N TYR A 47 -39.06 -7.56 -31.20
CA TYR A 47 -40.19 -6.62 -31.13
C TYR A 47 -40.64 -6.25 -32.52
N GLU A 48 -41.97 -6.20 -32.73
CA GLU A 48 -42.49 -5.55 -33.89
C GLU A 48 -42.33 -4.03 -33.74
N PRO A 49 -41.89 -3.31 -34.77
CA PRO A 49 -41.62 -1.86 -34.68
C PRO A 49 -42.81 -1.05 -34.17
N GLU A 50 -44.04 -1.49 -34.53
CA GLU A 50 -45.29 -0.84 -34.13
C GLU A 50 -45.56 -0.95 -32.62
N ASP A 51 -44.98 -1.94 -31.93
CA ASP A 51 -45.15 -2.15 -30.48
C ASP A 51 -44.18 -1.34 -29.63
N VAL A 52 -43.16 -0.79 -30.23
CA VAL A 52 -42.15 0.00 -29.51
C VAL A 52 -42.68 1.41 -29.25
N VAL A 53 -42.89 1.74 -27.96
CA VAL A 53 -43.33 3.07 -27.52
C VAL A 53 -42.11 4.00 -27.35
N SER A 54 -41.05 3.48 -26.78
CA SER A 54 -39.83 4.25 -26.52
C SER A 54 -38.60 3.35 -26.42
N LYS A 55 -37.45 3.89 -26.77
CA LYS A 55 -36.16 3.20 -26.68
C LYS A 55 -35.03 4.17 -26.35
N GLY A 56 -33.99 3.67 -25.76
CA GLY A 56 -32.85 4.50 -25.41
C GLY A 56 -31.63 3.70 -24.92
N ARG A 57 -30.71 4.40 -24.32
CA ARG A 57 -29.53 3.80 -23.73
C ARG A 57 -29.27 4.39 -22.33
N VAL A 58 -28.61 3.61 -21.46
CA VAL A 58 -28.04 4.10 -20.22
C VAL A 58 -26.66 4.63 -20.57
N GLY A 59 -26.34 5.83 -20.13
CA GLY A 59 -25.05 6.47 -20.39
C GLY A 59 -24.00 6.15 -19.32
N PRO A 60 -22.75 6.64 -19.49
CA PRO A 60 -21.66 6.45 -18.54
C PRO A 60 -22.04 6.88 -17.12
N GLY A 61 -21.83 6.00 -16.14
CA GLY A 61 -22.14 6.25 -14.73
C GLY A 61 -23.61 6.50 -14.42
N GLN A 62 -24.51 6.30 -15.39
CA GLN A 62 -25.93 6.50 -15.19
C GLN A 62 -26.61 5.27 -14.61
N ILE A 63 -27.68 5.53 -13.87
CA ILE A 63 -28.59 4.53 -13.33
C ILE A 63 -29.98 4.74 -13.92
N LEU A 64 -30.63 3.64 -14.24
CA LEU A 64 -32.03 3.57 -14.67
C LEU A 64 -32.77 2.65 -13.72
N VAL A 65 -33.87 3.13 -13.17
CA VAL A 65 -34.71 2.35 -12.24
C VAL A 65 -36.15 2.28 -12.77
N ILE A 66 -36.72 1.09 -12.70
CA ILE A 66 -38.11 0.85 -12.98
C ILE A 66 -38.83 0.50 -11.68
N ASP A 67 -39.76 1.32 -11.25
CA ASP A 67 -40.68 1.00 -10.15
C ASP A 67 -41.79 0.13 -10.69
N THR A 68 -41.75 -1.17 -10.44
CA THR A 68 -42.70 -2.15 -10.97
C THR A 68 -44.12 -2.00 -10.39
N PHE A 69 -44.27 -1.32 -9.25
CA PHE A 69 -45.57 -1.04 -8.65
C PHE A 69 -46.28 0.14 -9.35
N THR A 70 -45.52 1.17 -9.70
CA THR A 70 -46.10 2.38 -10.32
C THR A 70 -45.95 2.43 -11.82
N GLY A 71 -45.15 1.52 -12.41
CA GLY A 71 -44.81 1.52 -13.84
C GLY A 71 -43.93 2.72 -14.26
N LYS A 72 -43.34 3.44 -13.31
CA LYS A 72 -42.49 4.61 -13.58
C LYS A 72 -41.06 4.23 -13.86
N MET A 73 -40.49 4.84 -14.86
CA MET A 73 -39.08 4.84 -15.15
C MET A 73 -38.44 6.08 -14.50
N LEU A 74 -37.40 5.86 -13.69
CA LEU A 74 -36.64 6.91 -12.98
C LEU A 74 -35.25 6.97 -13.57
N ASP A 75 -34.82 8.14 -13.97
CA ASP A 75 -33.45 8.41 -14.39
C ASP A 75 -32.51 8.69 -13.18
N THR A 76 -31.23 8.92 -13.45
CA THR A 76 -30.22 9.21 -12.41
C THR A 76 -30.61 10.39 -11.52
N LYS A 77 -31.25 11.44 -12.08
CA LYS A 77 -31.66 12.63 -11.34
C LYS A 77 -32.88 12.33 -10.46
N ASP A 78 -33.84 11.59 -10.99
CA ASP A 78 -35.02 11.16 -10.25
C ASP A 78 -34.65 10.26 -9.09
N VAL A 79 -33.76 9.28 -9.32
CA VAL A 79 -33.22 8.38 -8.28
C VAL A 79 -32.48 9.18 -7.20
N SER A 80 -31.60 10.09 -7.59
CA SER A 80 -30.89 10.95 -6.64
C SER A 80 -31.85 11.80 -5.80
N THR A 81 -32.90 12.34 -6.42
CA THR A 81 -33.93 13.13 -5.74
C THR A 81 -34.76 12.29 -4.78
N HIS A 82 -35.10 11.08 -5.19
CA HIS A 82 -35.82 10.12 -4.35
C HIS A 82 -35.00 9.73 -3.11
N LEU A 83 -33.75 9.30 -3.31
CA LEU A 83 -32.86 8.91 -2.22
C LEU A 83 -32.62 10.04 -1.21
N LYS A 84 -32.41 11.27 -1.69
CA LYS A 84 -32.23 12.44 -0.81
C LYS A 84 -33.44 12.75 0.08
N LYS A 85 -34.63 12.34 -0.33
CA LYS A 85 -35.87 12.56 0.41
C LYS A 85 -36.23 11.43 1.37
N MET A 86 -35.56 10.28 1.28
CA MET A 86 -35.88 9.11 2.11
C MET A 86 -35.67 9.37 3.61
N ARG A 87 -34.57 10.02 3.95
CA ARG A 87 -34.18 10.37 5.32
C ARG A 87 -33.48 11.73 5.34
N PRO A 88 -33.40 12.41 6.47
CA PRO A 88 -32.70 13.70 6.62
C PRO A 88 -31.18 13.51 6.78
N TYR A 89 -30.53 12.85 5.80
CA TYR A 89 -29.11 12.45 5.86
C TYR A 89 -28.17 13.63 6.11
N ARG A 90 -28.46 14.83 5.53
CA ARG A 90 -27.64 16.02 5.74
C ARG A 90 -27.69 16.50 7.19
N GLU A 91 -28.82 16.41 7.84
CA GLU A 91 -29.02 16.78 9.24
C GLU A 91 -28.27 15.77 10.12
N TRP A 92 -28.46 14.47 9.87
CA TRP A 92 -27.73 13.43 10.59
C TRP A 92 -26.22 13.62 10.54
N LEU A 93 -25.65 13.85 9.34
CA LEU A 93 -24.21 14.09 9.18
C LEU A 93 -23.77 15.35 9.91
N ARG A 94 -24.53 16.46 9.82
CA ARG A 94 -24.19 17.74 10.48
C ARG A 94 -24.20 17.62 12.00
N GLU A 95 -25.13 16.86 12.55
CA GLU A 95 -25.36 16.77 14.00
C GLU A 95 -24.49 15.70 14.67
N ASN A 96 -24.17 14.64 13.97
CA ASN A 96 -23.50 13.47 14.56
C ASN A 96 -22.01 13.34 14.16
N SER A 97 -21.60 13.81 12.98
CA SER A 97 -20.20 13.68 12.59
C SER A 97 -19.32 14.81 13.15
N VAL A 98 -18.09 14.46 13.50
CA VAL A 98 -17.07 15.40 13.98
C VAL A 98 -15.83 15.29 13.11
N ARG A 99 -15.34 16.42 12.58
CA ARG A 99 -14.08 16.46 11.84
C ARG A 99 -12.92 16.74 12.79
N VAL A 100 -11.94 15.84 12.79
CA VAL A 100 -10.68 16.02 13.52
C VAL A 100 -9.75 16.85 12.62
N GLN A 101 -9.61 18.13 12.95
CA GLN A 101 -8.87 19.08 12.10
C GLN A 101 -7.42 19.31 12.51
N GLY A 102 -7.08 19.00 13.77
CA GLY A 102 -5.82 19.41 14.37
C GLY A 102 -5.88 20.91 14.79
N SER A 103 -4.90 21.34 15.57
CA SER A 103 -4.71 22.73 15.97
C SER A 103 -3.27 23.13 15.72
N PRO A 104 -3.00 24.27 15.06
CA PRO A 104 -1.65 24.78 14.88
C PRO A 104 -0.91 25.00 16.20
N GLU A 105 -1.58 25.57 17.20
CA GLU A 105 -0.99 25.85 18.51
C GLU A 105 -0.63 24.54 19.25
N LEU A 106 -1.51 23.55 19.14
CA LEU A 106 -1.26 22.22 19.71
C LEU A 106 -0.15 21.47 18.95
N GLU A 107 -0.08 21.64 17.64
CA GLU A 107 0.99 21.06 16.81
C GLU A 107 2.36 21.64 17.24
N GLU A 108 2.45 22.97 17.46
CA GLU A 108 3.66 23.65 17.94
C GLU A 108 4.09 23.11 19.31
N TYR A 109 3.16 23.00 20.24
CA TYR A 109 3.45 22.48 21.59
C TYR A 109 3.91 21.01 21.56
N LEU A 110 3.26 20.16 20.76
CA LEU A 110 3.53 18.71 20.73
C LEU A 110 4.74 18.33 19.87
N CYS A 111 5.09 19.15 18.89
CA CYS A 111 6.17 18.88 17.94
C CYS A 111 7.50 18.62 18.65
N ASP A 112 7.75 19.30 19.77
CA ASP A 112 9.02 19.18 20.52
C ASP A 112 9.00 18.12 21.65
N GLN A 113 7.89 17.36 21.79
CA GLN A 113 7.72 16.35 22.84
C GLN A 113 8.24 14.96 22.45
N GLY A 114 8.93 14.84 21.32
CA GLY A 114 9.44 13.58 20.78
C GLY A 114 10.70 13.07 21.49
N LEU A 115 11.17 11.91 21.05
CA LEU A 115 12.43 11.30 21.52
C LEU A 115 13.63 12.17 21.14
N LYS A 116 14.61 12.26 22.04
CA LYS A 116 15.83 13.06 21.83
C LYS A 116 17.07 12.29 22.32
N GLY A 117 18.24 12.71 21.88
CA GLY A 117 19.51 12.20 22.38
C GLY A 117 19.68 10.68 22.26
N ASP A 118 20.05 10.03 23.36
CA ASP A 118 20.32 8.59 23.37
C ASP A 118 19.04 7.75 23.18
N ASP A 119 17.88 8.20 23.64
CA ASP A 119 16.61 7.50 23.44
C ASP A 119 16.21 7.50 21.96
N LEU A 120 16.35 8.63 21.27
CA LEU A 120 16.14 8.69 19.83
C LEU A 120 17.11 7.79 19.07
N LYS A 121 18.37 7.80 19.47
CA LYS A 121 19.42 6.96 18.86
C LYS A 121 19.14 5.47 19.08
N ALA A 122 18.67 5.08 20.27
CA ALA A 122 18.26 3.71 20.54
C ALA A 122 17.06 3.30 19.68
N ALA A 123 16.04 4.15 19.56
CA ALA A 123 14.90 3.92 18.70
C ALA A 123 15.30 3.81 17.22
N GLN A 124 16.15 4.70 16.72
CA GLN A 124 16.64 4.62 15.34
C GLN A 124 17.31 3.27 15.05
N LYS A 125 18.15 2.76 15.96
CA LYS A 125 18.79 1.45 15.78
C LYS A 125 17.81 0.29 15.88
N MET A 126 16.91 0.32 16.87
CA MET A 126 15.89 -0.71 17.07
C MET A 126 15.01 -0.88 15.83
N PHE A 127 14.68 0.21 15.16
CA PHE A 127 13.80 0.24 13.99
C PHE A 127 14.53 0.47 12.67
N MET A 128 15.85 0.22 12.62
CA MET A 128 16.69 0.25 11.41
C MET A 128 16.68 1.59 10.68
N VAL A 129 16.55 2.72 11.38
CA VAL A 129 16.75 4.03 10.75
C VAL A 129 18.25 4.24 10.53
N THR A 130 18.67 4.32 9.28
CA THR A 130 20.07 4.48 8.87
C THR A 130 20.41 5.92 8.49
N PHE A 131 21.70 6.25 8.37
CA PHE A 131 22.12 7.54 7.80
C PHE A 131 21.61 7.72 6.38
N GLU A 132 21.63 6.64 5.58
CA GLU A 132 21.11 6.66 4.21
C GLU A 132 19.62 7.00 4.18
N GLU A 133 18.81 6.38 5.04
CA GLU A 133 17.37 6.63 5.10
C GLU A 133 17.07 8.07 5.55
N ARG A 134 17.81 8.58 6.54
CA ARG A 134 17.69 9.97 6.98
C ARG A 134 17.97 10.96 5.84
N ASP A 135 19.07 10.74 5.09
CA ASP A 135 19.57 11.65 4.06
C ASP A 135 18.84 11.50 2.72
N GLN A 136 18.52 10.27 2.32
CA GLN A 136 18.00 9.99 0.97
C GLN A 136 16.48 9.82 0.92
N LEU A 137 15.82 9.62 2.06
CA LEU A 137 14.39 9.41 2.13
C LEU A 137 13.70 10.50 2.97
N LEU A 138 13.97 10.56 4.28
CA LEU A 138 13.24 11.43 5.19
C LEU A 138 13.50 12.92 4.92
N ARG A 139 14.76 13.32 4.72
CA ARG A 139 15.11 14.71 4.42
C ARG A 139 14.44 15.21 3.12
N PRO A 140 14.57 14.55 1.95
CA PRO A 140 13.94 15.02 0.72
C PRO A 140 12.41 15.13 0.80
N ILE A 141 11.75 14.19 1.48
CA ILE A 141 10.30 14.24 1.66
C ILE A 141 9.92 15.44 2.55
N ALA A 142 10.65 15.66 3.65
CA ALA A 142 10.40 16.76 4.59
C ALA A 142 10.70 18.14 3.98
N GLU A 143 11.67 18.23 3.06
CA GLU A 143 11.99 19.46 2.33
C GLU A 143 10.92 19.82 1.29
N SER A 144 10.54 18.85 0.46
CA SER A 144 9.80 19.12 -0.78
C SER A 144 8.31 18.80 -0.69
N GLY A 145 7.86 17.98 0.25
CA GLY A 145 6.51 17.42 0.27
C GLY A 145 6.24 16.54 -0.95
N GLN A 146 7.28 15.89 -1.46
CA GLN A 146 7.25 14.93 -2.55
C GLN A 146 7.94 13.64 -2.11
N GLU A 147 7.56 12.52 -2.71
CA GLU A 147 8.27 11.27 -2.53
C GLU A 147 9.74 11.42 -2.97
N ALA A 148 10.66 10.82 -2.22
CA ALA A 148 12.07 10.81 -2.59
C ALA A 148 12.25 10.06 -3.91
N VAL A 149 13.05 10.63 -4.80
CA VAL A 149 13.34 10.06 -6.13
C VAL A 149 14.70 9.40 -6.10
N GLY A 150 14.76 8.15 -6.56
CA GLY A 150 16.00 7.38 -6.70
C GLY A 150 16.27 6.95 -8.14
N SER A 151 17.30 6.15 -8.33
CA SER A 151 17.57 5.48 -9.60
C SER A 151 16.47 4.46 -9.93
N MET A 152 16.31 4.14 -11.20
CA MET A 152 15.35 3.13 -11.65
C MET A 152 15.77 1.72 -11.25
N GLY A 153 14.84 0.97 -10.68
CA GLY A 153 15.01 -0.42 -10.29
C GLY A 153 15.69 -0.60 -8.93
N ASP A 154 15.47 -1.77 -8.35
CA ASP A 154 16.09 -2.26 -7.12
C ASP A 154 16.99 -3.42 -7.51
N ASP A 155 18.29 -3.31 -7.30
CA ASP A 155 19.30 -4.30 -7.60
C ASP A 155 19.81 -5.07 -6.37
N THR A 156 19.17 -4.83 -5.21
CA THR A 156 19.46 -5.54 -3.98
C THR A 156 18.76 -6.89 -3.91
N PRO A 157 19.21 -7.83 -3.06
CA PRO A 157 18.55 -9.11 -2.89
C PRO A 157 17.10 -8.94 -2.40
N MET A 158 16.24 -9.85 -2.81
CA MET A 158 14.92 -10.02 -2.17
C MET A 158 15.11 -10.24 -0.66
N ALA A 159 14.19 -9.74 0.15
CA ALA A 159 14.33 -9.78 1.61
C ALA A 159 14.71 -11.18 2.15
N VAL A 160 14.06 -12.23 1.65
CA VAL A 160 14.34 -13.62 2.05
C VAL A 160 15.73 -14.12 1.65
N LEU A 161 16.37 -13.50 0.66
CA LEU A 161 17.71 -13.89 0.14
C LEU A 161 18.81 -12.96 0.67
N SER A 162 18.44 -11.88 1.35
CA SER A 162 19.38 -10.92 1.94
C SER A 162 20.12 -11.53 3.13
N ARG A 163 21.38 -11.14 3.29
CA ARG A 163 22.19 -11.44 4.49
C ARG A 163 22.06 -10.36 5.55
N GLN A 164 21.44 -9.25 5.23
CA GLN A 164 21.15 -8.14 6.14
C GLN A 164 19.75 -8.32 6.73
N VAL A 165 19.53 -7.68 7.89
CA VAL A 165 18.17 -7.58 8.43
C VAL A 165 17.33 -6.70 7.49
N ARG A 166 16.12 -7.14 7.16
CA ARG A 166 15.20 -6.43 6.29
C ARG A 166 13.89 -6.12 7.03
N HIS A 167 13.24 -5.04 6.63
CA HIS A 167 11.90 -4.75 7.15
C HIS A 167 10.90 -5.82 6.73
N VAL A 168 9.92 -6.11 7.59
CA VAL A 168 8.84 -7.05 7.23
C VAL A 168 8.05 -6.56 6.01
N SER A 169 7.93 -5.25 5.81
CA SER A 169 7.33 -4.68 4.61
C SER A 169 8.04 -5.08 3.31
N ASP A 170 9.34 -5.36 3.36
CA ASP A 170 10.13 -5.72 2.18
C ASP A 170 9.81 -7.12 1.64
N TYR A 171 9.11 -7.95 2.44
CA TYR A 171 8.60 -9.26 2.00
C TYR A 171 7.31 -9.14 1.19
N PHE A 172 6.72 -7.94 1.06
CA PHE A 172 5.48 -7.74 0.34
C PHE A 172 5.69 -7.05 -1.00
N ARG A 173 4.95 -7.53 -1.99
CA ARG A 173 4.83 -6.89 -3.31
C ARG A 173 3.36 -6.62 -3.59
N GLN A 174 3.05 -5.43 -4.08
CA GLN A 174 1.67 -5.11 -4.48
C GLN A 174 1.26 -5.94 -5.69
N GLN A 175 0.06 -6.49 -5.62
CA GLN A 175 -0.59 -7.12 -6.76
C GLN A 175 -1.35 -6.04 -7.53
N PHE A 176 -0.77 -5.58 -8.63
CA PHE A 176 -1.46 -4.62 -9.49
C PHE A 176 -2.63 -5.30 -10.21
N ALA A 177 -3.81 -4.69 -10.09
CA ALA A 177 -4.93 -5.05 -10.93
C ALA A 177 -4.71 -4.46 -12.33
N GLN A 178 -4.94 -5.25 -13.37
CA GLN A 178 -5.07 -4.70 -14.71
C GLN A 178 -6.43 -4.01 -14.80
N VAL A 179 -6.42 -2.69 -14.74
CA VAL A 179 -7.65 -1.88 -14.84
C VAL A 179 -8.00 -1.65 -16.31
N THR A 180 -9.27 -1.78 -16.62
CA THR A 180 -9.80 -1.56 -17.96
C THR A 180 -10.01 -0.08 -18.27
N ASN A 181 -10.25 0.73 -17.25
CA ASN A 181 -10.30 2.18 -17.39
C ASN A 181 -8.89 2.76 -17.53
N PRO A 182 -8.70 3.85 -18.28
CA PRO A 182 -7.40 4.51 -18.35
C PRO A 182 -6.88 4.86 -16.95
N PRO A 183 -5.57 4.76 -16.70
CA PRO A 183 -4.99 5.17 -15.44
C PRO A 183 -5.23 6.67 -15.22
N ILE A 184 -5.43 7.05 -13.97
CA ILE A 184 -5.55 8.46 -13.59
C ILE A 184 -4.15 9.07 -13.61
N ASP A 185 -3.99 10.22 -14.24
CA ASP A 185 -2.73 10.97 -14.24
C ASP A 185 -2.44 11.60 -12.87
N PRO A 186 -1.16 11.87 -12.54
CA PRO A 186 -0.78 12.42 -11.23
C PRO A 186 -1.45 13.75 -10.85
N LEU A 187 -1.91 14.54 -11.83
CA LEU A 187 -2.58 15.81 -11.55
C LEU A 187 -4.02 15.60 -11.08
N ARG A 188 -4.66 14.51 -11.49
CA ARG A 188 -6.04 14.16 -11.13
C ARG A 188 -6.15 13.20 -9.96
N GLU A 189 -5.08 12.58 -9.51
CA GLU A 189 -5.09 11.63 -8.40
C GLU A 189 -5.80 12.21 -7.16
N SER A 190 -5.48 13.44 -6.77
CA SER A 190 -6.07 14.11 -5.61
C SER A 190 -7.55 14.51 -5.79
N ILE A 191 -8.06 14.50 -7.02
CA ILE A 191 -9.47 14.82 -7.33
C ILE A 191 -10.30 13.54 -7.34
N VAL A 192 -9.74 12.46 -7.88
CA VAL A 192 -10.45 11.18 -8.08
C VAL A 192 -10.34 10.28 -6.86
N MET A 193 -9.17 10.26 -6.19
CA MET A 193 -8.92 9.44 -5.01
C MET A 193 -9.13 10.23 -3.73
N SER A 194 -9.55 9.54 -2.66
CA SER A 194 -9.73 10.14 -1.34
C SER A 194 -9.01 9.34 -0.28
N LEU A 195 -8.22 10.05 0.52
CA LEU A 195 -7.60 9.53 1.75
C LEU A 195 -8.47 9.76 2.98
N GLU A 196 -9.62 10.42 2.82
CA GLU A 196 -10.54 10.62 3.93
C GLU A 196 -11.01 9.26 4.47
N THR A 197 -10.93 9.09 5.79
CA THR A 197 -11.38 7.90 6.48
C THR A 197 -12.12 8.27 7.77
N CYS A 198 -12.87 7.33 8.31
CA CYS A 198 -13.68 7.56 9.49
C CYS A 198 -13.31 6.59 10.60
N LEU A 199 -13.40 7.08 11.85
CA LEU A 199 -13.35 6.29 13.06
C LEU A 199 -14.76 6.19 13.65
N GLY A 200 -15.07 5.08 14.28
CA GLY A 200 -16.37 4.77 14.89
C GLY A 200 -16.81 3.34 14.56
N ARG A 201 -17.81 2.87 15.30
CA ARG A 201 -18.39 1.53 15.06
C ARG A 201 -19.16 1.51 13.76
N GLU A 202 -19.01 0.46 12.98
CA GLU A 202 -19.88 0.22 11.82
C GLU A 202 -21.26 -0.22 12.30
N GLN A 203 -22.30 0.33 11.65
CA GLN A 203 -23.68 -0.01 11.93
C GLN A 203 -24.21 -1.04 10.92
N ASN A 204 -25.38 -1.61 11.18
CA ASN A 204 -26.01 -2.57 10.28
C ASN A 204 -26.32 -1.91 8.93
N VAL A 205 -25.70 -2.41 7.86
CA VAL A 205 -25.85 -1.85 6.50
C VAL A 205 -27.26 -1.97 5.93
N PHE A 206 -28.12 -2.80 6.51
CA PHE A 206 -29.53 -2.94 6.11
C PHE A 206 -30.47 -1.97 6.82
N GLU A 207 -29.96 -1.19 7.75
CA GLU A 207 -30.71 -0.18 8.50
C GLU A 207 -30.24 1.21 8.13
N GLN A 208 -31.11 2.19 8.37
CA GLN A 208 -30.79 3.61 8.16
C GLN A 208 -31.21 4.40 9.39
N SER A 209 -30.22 4.86 10.15
CA SER A 209 -30.44 5.59 11.38
C SER A 209 -29.39 6.70 11.56
N PRO A 210 -29.63 7.68 12.46
CA PRO A 210 -28.65 8.75 12.74
C PRO A 210 -27.30 8.24 13.23
N GLU A 211 -27.26 7.05 13.88
CA GLU A 211 -26.06 6.42 14.42
C GLU A 211 -25.04 6.08 13.33
N HIS A 212 -25.48 5.86 12.07
CA HIS A 212 -24.57 5.68 10.94
C HIS A 212 -23.74 6.94 10.65
N ALA A 213 -24.24 8.10 11.01
CA ALA A 213 -23.56 9.38 10.85
C ALA A 213 -22.65 9.73 12.05
N ASP A 214 -22.69 8.96 13.14
CA ASP A 214 -21.80 9.14 14.29
C ASP A 214 -20.39 8.67 13.92
N ARG A 215 -19.57 9.59 13.38
CA ARG A 215 -18.21 9.31 12.89
C ARG A 215 -17.26 10.44 13.27
N LEU A 216 -16.03 10.06 13.64
CA LEU A 216 -14.91 10.99 13.62
C LEU A 216 -14.26 10.92 12.24
N ILE A 217 -14.32 12.01 11.51
CA ILE A 217 -13.80 12.11 10.14
C ILE A 217 -12.39 12.68 10.19
N ILE A 218 -11.44 11.96 9.62
CA ILE A 218 -10.06 12.40 9.42
C ILE A 218 -9.76 12.51 7.92
N SER A 219 -9.13 13.60 7.52
CA SER A 219 -8.86 13.89 6.10
C SER A 219 -7.84 12.95 5.46
N SER A 220 -7.05 12.27 6.28
CA SER A 220 -5.99 11.36 5.84
C SER A 220 -5.72 10.33 6.94
N PRO A 221 -5.34 9.09 6.61
CA PRO A 221 -4.91 8.10 7.60
C PRO A 221 -3.56 8.43 8.23
N VAL A 222 -2.80 9.40 7.70
CA VAL A 222 -1.51 9.84 8.24
C VAL A 222 -1.76 10.94 9.28
N LEU A 223 -1.62 10.58 10.55
CA LEU A 223 -1.94 11.48 11.66
C LEU A 223 -0.78 12.42 11.98
N SER A 224 -1.10 13.71 12.23
CA SER A 224 -0.19 14.66 12.86
C SER A 224 -0.21 14.50 14.39
N ASN A 225 0.74 15.15 15.08
CA ASN A 225 0.80 15.16 16.54
C ASN A 225 -0.52 15.67 17.15
N SER A 226 -1.04 16.80 16.65
CA SER A 226 -2.26 17.41 17.15
C SER A 226 -3.50 16.56 16.86
N LYS A 227 -3.60 15.93 15.70
CA LYS A 227 -4.71 15.01 15.38
C LYS A 227 -4.69 13.77 16.27
N MET A 228 -3.52 13.17 16.49
CA MET A 228 -3.39 12.03 17.40
C MET A 228 -3.78 12.41 18.83
N HIS A 229 -3.32 13.57 19.30
CA HIS A 229 -3.70 14.08 20.62
C HIS A 229 -5.21 14.34 20.73
N GLN A 230 -5.82 14.97 19.72
CA GLN A 230 -7.27 15.21 19.71
C GLN A 230 -8.08 13.90 19.73
N ILE A 231 -7.65 12.88 18.99
CA ILE A 231 -8.28 11.56 19.04
C ILE A 231 -8.18 10.98 20.46
N ARG A 232 -7.00 11.05 21.08
CA ARG A 232 -6.77 10.54 22.45
C ARG A 232 -7.57 11.27 23.52
N THR A 233 -7.91 12.54 23.29
CA THR A 233 -8.59 13.40 24.27
C THR A 233 -10.04 13.72 23.90
N ILE A 234 -10.62 13.03 22.93
CA ILE A 234 -11.95 13.34 22.37
C ILE A 234 -13.07 13.31 23.41
N GLY A 235 -12.96 12.49 24.46
CA GLY A 235 -13.92 12.41 25.57
C GLY A 235 -15.37 12.11 25.17
N ARG A 236 -15.60 11.65 23.94
CA ARG A 236 -16.92 11.34 23.38
C ARG A 236 -17.29 9.91 23.69
N LYS A 237 -18.52 9.69 24.18
CA LYS A 237 -19.06 8.36 24.41
C LYS A 237 -19.10 7.55 23.11
N GLY A 238 -18.67 6.30 23.16
CA GLY A 238 -18.56 5.41 22.00
C GLY A 238 -17.22 5.52 21.25
N TYR A 239 -16.27 6.32 21.77
CA TYR A 239 -14.92 6.48 21.24
C TYR A 239 -13.83 6.23 22.30
N GLU A 240 -14.13 5.33 23.23
CA GLU A 240 -13.21 4.94 24.28
C GLU A 240 -11.99 4.23 23.69
N ILE A 241 -10.82 4.60 24.22
CA ILE A 241 -9.52 4.12 23.73
C ILE A 241 -9.01 2.96 24.59
N ALA A 242 -8.40 1.98 23.94
CA ALA A 242 -7.49 1.02 24.55
C ALA A 242 -6.08 1.24 23.98
N ASP A 243 -5.13 1.49 24.87
CA ASP A 243 -3.71 1.51 24.53
C ASP A 243 -3.13 0.09 24.68
N ILE A 244 -2.57 -0.45 23.61
CA ILE A 244 -2.00 -1.80 23.56
C ILE A 244 -0.50 -1.67 23.26
N ASP A 245 0.33 -2.11 24.21
CA ASP A 245 1.80 -2.10 24.08
C ASP A 245 2.25 -3.29 23.21
N LEU A 246 2.95 -3.00 22.12
CA LEU A 246 3.53 -4.01 21.23
C LEU A 246 4.84 -4.59 21.75
N ASN A 247 5.41 -4.04 22.83
CA ASN A 247 6.64 -4.54 23.41
C ASN A 247 6.38 -5.78 24.27
N TYR A 248 7.11 -6.84 24.04
CA TYR A 248 6.99 -8.10 24.76
C TYR A 248 8.35 -8.52 25.34
N ALA A 249 8.34 -9.27 26.44
CA ALA A 249 9.56 -9.80 27.02
C ALA A 249 10.18 -10.83 26.07
N GLU A 250 11.50 -10.79 25.87
CA GLU A 250 12.19 -11.69 24.94
C GLU A 250 11.91 -13.17 25.22
N ALA A 251 11.74 -13.54 26.51
CA ALA A 251 11.41 -14.90 26.90
C ALA A 251 10.00 -15.38 26.51
N GLU A 252 9.08 -14.46 26.16
CA GLU A 252 7.71 -14.78 25.75
C GLU A 252 7.69 -15.34 24.32
N GLY A 253 8.53 -14.82 23.43
CA GLY A 253 8.57 -15.13 22.01
C GLY A 253 7.49 -14.38 21.21
N SER A 254 7.84 -14.04 19.96
CA SER A 254 7.02 -13.17 19.12
C SER A 254 5.65 -13.74 18.79
N GLU A 255 5.54 -15.04 18.53
CA GLU A 255 4.26 -15.69 18.21
C GLU A 255 3.28 -15.69 19.38
N ALA A 256 3.76 -15.99 20.58
CA ALA A 256 2.94 -15.97 21.81
C ALA A 256 2.51 -14.53 22.14
N ALA A 257 3.43 -13.58 22.01
CA ALA A 257 3.13 -12.16 22.21
C ALA A 257 2.03 -11.65 21.28
N ILE A 258 2.09 -11.98 19.98
CA ILE A 258 1.05 -11.62 19.01
C ILE A 258 -0.29 -12.24 19.39
N THR A 259 -0.30 -13.49 19.85
CA THR A 259 -1.54 -14.14 20.32
C THR A 259 -2.15 -13.38 21.49
N ARG A 260 -1.36 -13.10 22.52
CA ARG A 260 -1.80 -12.32 23.69
C ARG A 260 -2.34 -10.94 23.30
N ILE A 261 -1.64 -10.24 22.41
CA ILE A 261 -2.06 -8.92 21.93
C ILE A 261 -3.41 -8.99 21.20
N CYS A 262 -3.66 -10.02 20.40
CA CYS A 262 -4.96 -10.23 19.76
C CYS A 262 -6.09 -10.47 20.77
N GLU A 263 -5.83 -11.25 21.82
CA GLU A 263 -6.79 -11.50 22.91
C GLU A 263 -7.06 -10.22 23.71
N GLU A 264 -6.03 -9.44 24.03
CA GLU A 264 -6.13 -8.14 24.69
C GLU A 264 -6.98 -7.17 23.87
N ALA A 265 -6.75 -7.09 22.55
CA ALA A 265 -7.55 -6.28 21.64
C ALA A 265 -9.03 -6.70 21.65
N ALA A 266 -9.32 -7.99 21.55
CA ALA A 266 -10.70 -8.49 21.59
C ALA A 266 -11.38 -8.23 22.94
N GLN A 267 -10.64 -8.38 24.05
CA GLN A 267 -11.17 -8.08 25.37
C GLN A 267 -11.47 -6.59 25.53
N ALA A 268 -10.59 -5.72 25.07
CA ALA A 268 -10.82 -4.27 25.09
C ALA A 268 -12.13 -3.88 24.37
N ILE A 269 -12.42 -4.52 23.23
CA ILE A 269 -13.67 -4.25 22.50
C ILE A 269 -14.89 -4.76 23.29
N ARG A 270 -14.81 -5.95 23.90
CA ARG A 270 -15.88 -6.48 24.77
C ARG A 270 -16.14 -5.57 25.97
N ASP A 271 -15.10 -4.87 26.47
CA ASP A 271 -15.19 -3.89 27.55
C ASP A 271 -15.67 -2.52 27.04
N GLY A 272 -16.12 -2.42 25.80
CA GLY A 272 -16.74 -1.23 25.21
C GLY A 272 -15.77 -0.26 24.51
N LYS A 273 -14.47 -0.60 24.41
CA LYS A 273 -13.51 0.22 23.69
C LYS A 273 -13.77 0.15 22.18
N THR A 274 -13.60 1.27 21.49
CA THR A 274 -13.83 1.37 20.04
C THR A 274 -12.54 1.69 19.28
N LEU A 275 -11.63 2.42 19.92
CA LEU A 275 -10.36 2.83 19.33
C LEU A 275 -9.21 2.02 19.96
N LEU A 276 -8.63 1.14 19.18
CA LEU A 276 -7.44 0.38 19.59
C LEU A 276 -6.20 1.14 19.11
N VAL A 277 -5.44 1.71 20.04
CA VAL A 277 -4.14 2.33 19.73
C VAL A 277 -3.07 1.31 20.05
N ILE A 278 -2.51 0.71 19.01
CA ILE A 278 -1.38 -0.22 19.14
C ILE A 278 -0.07 0.54 18.95
N SER A 279 0.88 0.37 19.86
CA SER A 279 2.08 1.20 19.92
C SER A 279 3.36 0.41 20.19
N ASP A 280 4.39 0.64 19.37
CA ASP A 280 5.75 0.12 19.58
C ASP A 280 6.67 1.13 20.29
N ARG A 281 6.16 2.28 20.71
CA ARG A 281 6.94 3.42 21.19
C ARG A 281 7.73 3.16 22.49
N LYS A 282 7.23 2.27 23.36
CA LYS A 282 7.78 2.06 24.70
C LYS A 282 8.91 1.03 24.72
N ILE A 283 9.88 1.18 23.80
CA ILE A 283 11.05 0.28 23.79
C ILE A 283 11.82 0.33 25.11
N ARG A 284 12.31 -0.82 25.57
CA ARG A 284 13.11 -0.95 26.78
C ARG A 284 14.01 -2.18 26.71
N GLN A 285 15.12 -2.12 27.43
CA GLN A 285 16.07 -3.24 27.47
C GLN A 285 15.41 -4.52 28.01
N GLY A 286 15.67 -5.66 27.36
CA GLY A 286 15.07 -6.96 27.68
C GLY A 286 13.68 -7.19 27.06
N PHE A 287 13.19 -6.23 26.26
CA PHE A 287 11.94 -6.34 25.51
C PHE A 287 12.18 -6.10 24.02
N LEU A 288 11.35 -6.73 23.21
CA LEU A 288 11.36 -6.62 21.75
C LEU A 288 10.02 -6.03 21.28
N PRO A 289 10.02 -5.08 20.33
CA PRO A 289 8.80 -4.56 19.75
C PRO A 289 8.25 -5.55 18.70
N ALA A 290 7.06 -6.11 18.89
CA ALA A 290 6.38 -6.87 17.85
C ALA A 290 6.13 -5.97 16.63
N ASN A 291 6.39 -6.52 15.44
CA ASN A 291 6.27 -5.74 14.21
C ASN A 291 4.83 -5.24 13.99
N ALA A 292 4.65 -3.94 13.86
CA ALA A 292 3.36 -3.29 13.78
C ALA A 292 2.49 -3.80 12.60
N ALA A 293 3.08 -4.12 11.45
CA ALA A 293 2.34 -4.67 10.32
C ALA A 293 1.83 -6.09 10.62
N MET A 294 2.66 -6.94 11.24
CA MET A 294 2.27 -8.29 11.65
C MET A 294 1.12 -8.25 12.67
N VAL A 295 1.26 -7.41 13.69
CA VAL A 295 0.23 -7.27 14.74
C VAL A 295 -1.05 -6.68 14.18
N THR A 296 -0.97 -5.66 13.31
CA THR A 296 -2.15 -5.07 12.66
C THR A 296 -2.96 -6.12 11.91
N GLY A 297 -2.30 -6.93 11.07
CA GLY A 297 -2.96 -7.98 10.32
C GLY A 297 -3.49 -9.11 11.20
N ALA A 298 -2.75 -9.51 12.24
CA ALA A 298 -3.18 -10.51 13.20
C ALA A 298 -4.45 -10.07 13.96
N ILE A 299 -4.46 -8.85 14.52
CA ILE A 299 -5.64 -8.27 15.19
C ILE A 299 -6.81 -8.19 14.21
N HIS A 300 -6.59 -7.67 12.99
CA HIS A 300 -7.63 -7.53 11.99
C HIS A 300 -8.35 -8.86 11.72
N HIS A 301 -7.60 -9.91 11.44
CA HIS A 301 -8.19 -11.23 11.14
C HIS A 301 -8.74 -11.94 12.36
N TYR A 302 -8.08 -11.82 13.51
CA TYR A 302 -8.60 -12.38 14.76
C TYR A 302 -9.95 -11.78 15.15
N LEU A 303 -10.09 -10.44 15.03
CA LEU A 303 -11.36 -9.76 15.28
C LEU A 303 -12.46 -10.16 14.29
N ILE A 304 -12.12 -10.48 13.04
CA ILE A 304 -13.08 -11.04 12.07
C ILE A 304 -13.57 -12.42 12.56
N GLN A 305 -12.65 -13.29 12.96
CA GLN A 305 -12.97 -14.65 13.43
C GLN A 305 -13.88 -14.66 14.66
N VAL A 306 -13.70 -13.71 15.57
CA VAL A 306 -14.52 -13.59 16.79
C VAL A 306 -15.70 -12.64 16.65
N GLY A 307 -15.98 -12.12 15.44
CA GLY A 307 -17.14 -11.29 15.13
C GLY A 307 -17.11 -9.87 15.72
N LEU A 308 -15.92 -9.32 16.02
CA LEU A 308 -15.75 -8.00 16.66
C LEU A 308 -15.12 -6.93 15.75
N ARG A 309 -14.79 -7.27 14.50
CA ARG A 309 -14.00 -6.35 13.64
C ARG A 309 -14.71 -5.03 13.32
N THR A 310 -16.02 -5.06 13.17
CA THR A 310 -16.86 -3.90 12.87
C THR A 310 -17.02 -2.93 14.04
N ASP A 311 -16.72 -3.39 15.27
CA ASP A 311 -16.87 -2.59 16.48
C ASP A 311 -15.62 -1.75 16.81
N ALA A 312 -14.52 -1.91 16.05
CA ALA A 312 -13.26 -1.27 16.38
C ALA A 312 -12.52 -0.68 15.19
N ASN A 313 -11.71 0.34 15.49
CA ASN A 313 -10.71 0.90 14.59
C ASN A 313 -9.32 0.67 15.16
N ILE A 314 -8.39 0.31 14.29
CA ILE A 314 -6.98 0.08 14.63
C ILE A 314 -6.20 1.32 14.24
N ILE A 315 -5.67 2.04 15.24
CA ILE A 315 -4.77 3.17 15.08
C ILE A 315 -3.37 2.68 15.42
N VAL A 316 -2.45 2.82 14.50
CA VAL A 316 -1.08 2.29 14.64
C VAL A 316 -0.12 3.42 14.93
N GLU A 317 0.37 3.51 16.17
CA GLU A 317 1.46 4.40 16.59
C GLU A 317 2.78 3.63 16.43
N THR A 318 3.56 3.95 15.39
CA THR A 318 4.70 3.09 15.03
C THR A 318 5.91 3.86 14.52
N ALA A 319 7.07 3.29 14.80
CA ALA A 319 8.35 3.68 14.23
C ALA A 319 8.57 3.17 12.79
N LEU A 320 7.78 2.17 12.35
CA LEU A 320 8.02 1.44 11.09
C LEU A 320 7.38 2.09 9.86
N ALA A 321 6.62 3.17 10.02
CA ALA A 321 5.95 3.85 8.91
C ALA A 321 6.72 5.12 8.51
N ARG A 322 7.58 5.03 7.48
CA ARG A 322 8.47 6.11 7.06
C ARG A 322 8.46 6.37 5.56
N ASP A 323 8.02 5.41 4.75
CA ASP A 323 7.83 5.56 3.31
C ASP A 323 6.43 5.14 2.85
N PRO A 324 5.97 5.52 1.64
CA PRO A 324 4.64 5.18 1.17
C PRO A 324 4.34 3.68 1.13
N HIS A 325 5.32 2.82 0.86
CA HIS A 325 5.14 1.37 0.83
C HIS A 325 4.82 0.81 2.23
N GLN A 326 5.57 1.25 3.25
CA GLN A 326 5.34 0.84 4.63
C GLN A 326 3.95 1.27 5.13
N PHE A 327 3.53 2.51 4.81
CA PHE A 327 2.17 2.96 5.08
C PHE A 327 1.12 2.12 4.34
N ALA A 328 1.34 1.83 3.07
CA ALA A 328 0.43 1.02 2.27
C ALA A 328 0.28 -0.40 2.83
N VAL A 329 1.37 -1.03 3.27
CA VAL A 329 1.36 -2.36 3.90
C VAL A 329 0.51 -2.34 5.18
N ILE A 330 0.76 -1.40 6.09
CA ILE A 330 0.04 -1.31 7.37
C ILE A 330 -1.46 -1.03 7.14
N LEU A 331 -1.81 -0.11 6.23
CA LEU A 331 -3.20 0.17 5.85
C LEU A 331 -3.85 -1.05 5.18
N GLY A 332 -3.14 -1.68 4.25
CA GLY A 332 -3.62 -2.86 3.52
C GLY A 332 -3.94 -4.04 4.44
N PHE A 333 -3.24 -4.17 5.56
CA PHE A 333 -3.50 -5.20 6.58
C PHE A 333 -4.49 -4.78 7.67
N GLY A 334 -5.14 -3.62 7.53
CA GLY A 334 -6.34 -3.32 8.32
C GLY A 334 -6.25 -2.11 9.24
N ALA A 335 -5.15 -1.36 9.25
CA ALA A 335 -5.08 -0.11 10.01
C ALA A 335 -6.07 0.93 9.47
N THR A 336 -6.70 1.68 10.37
CA THR A 336 -7.58 2.80 10.02
C THR A 336 -6.80 4.09 9.91
N ALA A 337 -5.82 4.29 10.77
CA ALA A 337 -4.93 5.44 10.78
C ALA A 337 -3.55 5.06 11.34
N ILE A 338 -2.54 5.84 10.99
CA ILE A 338 -1.14 5.61 11.37
C ILE A 338 -0.55 6.91 11.91
N TYR A 339 0.10 6.83 13.07
CA TYR A 339 0.87 7.92 13.66
C TYR A 339 2.36 7.57 13.63
N PRO A 340 3.14 8.15 12.70
CA PRO A 340 4.54 7.82 12.45
C PRO A 340 5.48 8.60 13.37
N TYR A 341 5.42 8.36 14.67
CA TYR A 341 6.11 9.17 15.68
C TYR A 341 7.62 9.29 15.45
N LEU A 342 8.30 8.17 15.10
CA LEU A 342 9.75 8.18 14.93
C LEU A 342 10.18 8.96 13.68
N ALA A 343 9.39 8.96 12.61
CA ALA A 343 9.67 9.79 11.44
C ALA A 343 9.67 11.28 11.81
N TYR A 344 8.70 11.71 12.63
CA TYR A 344 8.64 13.09 13.13
C TYR A 344 9.82 13.43 14.04
N ASP A 345 10.19 12.51 14.95
CA ASP A 345 11.31 12.70 15.85
C ASP A 345 12.64 12.80 15.10
N VAL A 346 12.83 12.00 14.05
CA VAL A 346 14.02 12.06 13.18
C VAL A 346 14.07 13.36 12.37
N ILE A 347 12.94 13.82 11.83
CA ILE A 347 12.86 15.11 11.12
C ILE A 347 13.23 16.27 12.05
N ASN A 348 12.76 16.25 13.29
CA ASN A 348 13.13 17.25 14.29
C ASN A 348 14.62 17.22 14.59
N ASP A 349 15.22 16.04 14.71
CA ASP A 349 16.66 15.87 14.93
C ASP A 349 17.49 16.38 13.74
N LEU A 350 17.04 16.15 12.50
CA LEU A 350 17.67 16.71 11.29
C LEU A 350 17.72 18.25 11.33
N ILE A 351 16.61 18.88 11.72
CA ILE A 351 16.55 20.34 11.86
C ILE A 351 17.42 20.84 13.01
N ALA A 352 17.36 20.18 14.18
CA ALA A 352 18.15 20.55 15.34
C ALA A 352 19.66 20.46 15.07
N LYS A 353 20.09 19.56 14.17
CA LYS A 353 21.48 19.40 13.73
C LYS A 353 21.88 20.30 12.55
N GLY A 354 20.95 21.05 11.96
CA GLY A 354 21.17 21.85 10.75
C GLY A 354 21.32 21.03 9.46
N GLU A 355 20.97 19.74 9.48
CA GLU A 355 20.97 18.85 8.33
C GLU A 355 19.75 19.09 7.43
N LEU A 356 18.67 19.63 8.00
CA LEU A 356 17.45 20.07 7.32
C LEU A 356 17.17 21.52 7.73
N LEU A 357 16.95 22.40 6.76
CA LEU A 357 16.61 23.81 7.04
C LEU A 357 15.10 23.99 7.16
N GLY A 358 14.70 24.92 8.03
CA GLY A 358 13.29 25.32 8.16
C GLY A 358 12.69 25.05 9.53
N ASP A 359 11.37 25.04 9.54
CA ASP A 359 10.55 24.85 10.73
C ASP A 359 10.08 23.40 10.87
N PRO A 360 10.16 22.79 12.06
CA PRO A 360 9.74 21.40 12.30
C PRO A 360 8.27 21.11 11.90
N ILE A 361 7.36 22.03 12.17
CA ILE A 361 5.93 21.84 11.87
C ILE A 361 5.73 21.75 10.36
N HIS A 362 6.38 22.66 9.62
CA HIS A 362 6.32 22.68 8.15
C HIS A 362 6.97 21.43 7.55
N ALA A 363 8.13 21.02 8.06
CA ALA A 363 8.84 19.82 7.61
C ALA A 363 8.03 18.54 7.85
N GLN A 364 7.39 18.39 9.02
CA GLN A 364 6.49 17.28 9.31
C GLN A 364 5.22 17.33 8.44
N ALA A 365 4.69 18.53 8.15
CA ALA A 365 3.57 18.68 7.21
C ALA A 365 3.94 18.27 5.79
N ASN A 366 5.13 18.64 5.33
CA ASN A 366 5.68 18.20 4.05
C ASN A 366 5.86 16.68 4.00
N PHE A 367 6.40 16.08 5.07
CA PHE A 367 6.51 14.61 5.15
C PHE A 367 5.14 13.97 4.96
N ARG A 368 4.10 14.37 5.71
CA ARG A 368 2.74 13.85 5.53
C ARG A 368 2.25 14.01 4.09
N LYS A 369 2.44 15.20 3.51
CA LYS A 369 2.04 15.49 2.13
C LYS A 369 2.75 14.58 1.11
N GLY A 370 4.03 14.30 1.31
CA GLY A 370 4.79 13.37 0.46
C GLY A 370 4.26 11.94 0.55
N ILE A 371 4.02 11.45 1.78
CA ILE A 371 3.40 10.14 2.01
C ILE A 371 1.99 10.07 1.39
N GLU A 372 1.16 11.09 1.59
CA GLU A 372 -0.19 11.16 1.02
C GLU A 372 -0.18 11.08 -0.51
N LYS A 373 0.75 11.78 -1.18
CA LYS A 373 0.93 11.67 -2.63
C LYS A 373 1.33 10.27 -3.07
N GLY A 374 2.25 9.63 -2.33
CA GLY A 374 2.62 8.25 -2.59
C GLY A 374 1.43 7.29 -2.45
N LEU A 375 0.61 7.45 -1.42
CA LEU A 375 -0.60 6.65 -1.23
C LEU A 375 -1.64 6.89 -2.34
N LEU A 376 -1.86 8.13 -2.76
CA LEU A 376 -2.77 8.45 -3.87
C LEU A 376 -2.30 7.78 -5.17
N LYS A 377 -0.99 7.81 -5.44
CA LYS A 377 -0.40 7.11 -6.58
C LYS A 377 -0.61 5.59 -6.53
N VAL A 378 -0.44 4.99 -5.34
CA VAL A 378 -0.73 3.57 -5.12
C VAL A 378 -2.20 3.26 -5.41
N LEU A 379 -3.13 4.03 -4.84
CA LEU A 379 -4.57 3.88 -5.07
C LEU A 379 -4.90 4.01 -6.57
N SER A 380 -4.33 5.00 -7.25
CA SER A 380 -4.52 5.21 -8.68
C SER A 380 -4.12 3.99 -9.51
N LYS A 381 -2.95 3.41 -9.24
CA LYS A 381 -2.46 2.21 -9.93
C LYS A 381 -3.26 0.96 -9.62
N MET A 382 -3.88 0.89 -8.44
CA MET A 382 -4.76 -0.21 -8.04
C MET A 382 -6.21 -0.04 -8.54
N GLY A 383 -6.56 1.12 -9.08
CA GLY A 383 -7.92 1.44 -9.47
C GLY A 383 -8.90 1.59 -8.29
N ILE A 384 -8.38 1.93 -7.12
CA ILE A 384 -9.14 2.10 -5.88
C ILE A 384 -9.29 3.59 -5.58
N SER A 385 -10.51 4.09 -5.43
CA SER A 385 -10.76 5.53 -5.27
C SER A 385 -10.80 5.99 -3.81
N THR A 386 -10.90 5.10 -2.84
CA THR A 386 -10.94 5.47 -1.41
C THR A 386 -10.02 4.60 -0.58
N VAL A 387 -9.35 5.18 0.40
CA VAL A 387 -8.49 4.43 1.33
C VAL A 387 -9.28 3.39 2.13
N ALA A 388 -10.55 3.63 2.39
CA ALA A 388 -11.42 2.67 3.08
C ALA A 388 -11.56 1.35 2.30
N SER A 389 -11.59 1.41 0.97
CA SER A 389 -11.64 0.22 0.10
C SER A 389 -10.27 -0.45 -0.07
N TYR A 390 -9.19 0.27 0.20
CA TYR A 390 -7.83 -0.28 0.21
C TYR A 390 -7.57 -1.12 1.46
N ARG A 391 -8.13 -0.71 2.59
CA ARG A 391 -7.96 -1.35 3.90
C ARG A 391 -8.51 -2.77 3.91
N GLY A 392 -7.64 -3.75 4.21
CA GLY A 392 -8.01 -5.17 4.25
C GLY A 392 -8.32 -5.79 2.88
N GLY A 393 -7.89 -5.17 1.79
CA GLY A 393 -8.26 -5.55 0.42
C GLY A 393 -7.47 -6.71 -0.18
N GLN A 394 -6.58 -7.38 0.57
CA GLN A 394 -5.71 -8.47 0.08
C GLN A 394 -4.90 -8.09 -1.16
N LEU A 395 -4.26 -6.94 -1.12
CA LEU A 395 -3.61 -6.30 -2.27
C LEU A 395 -2.12 -6.66 -2.42
N PHE A 396 -1.63 -7.57 -1.61
CA PHE A 396 -0.21 -7.94 -1.56
C PHE A 396 0.00 -9.42 -1.82
N GLU A 397 1.17 -9.74 -2.36
CA GLU A 397 1.77 -11.07 -2.35
C GLU A 397 2.94 -11.06 -1.38
N ALA A 398 3.03 -12.08 -0.53
CA ALA A 398 4.19 -12.29 0.34
C ALA A 398 5.25 -13.12 -0.41
N VAL A 399 6.49 -12.70 -0.32
CA VAL A 399 7.63 -13.41 -0.93
C VAL A 399 8.65 -13.70 0.15
N GLY A 400 8.74 -14.95 0.58
CA GLY A 400 9.74 -15.40 1.54
C GLY A 400 9.27 -15.37 2.99
N LEU A 401 7.97 -15.45 3.27
CA LEU A 401 7.42 -15.70 4.60
C LEU A 401 6.87 -17.12 4.71
N SER A 402 7.04 -17.73 5.88
CA SER A 402 6.52 -19.07 6.17
C SER A 402 4.98 -19.09 6.22
N ASP A 403 4.38 -20.27 6.04
CA ASP A 403 2.94 -20.44 6.10
C ASP A 403 2.35 -20.04 7.46
N GLU A 404 3.05 -20.32 8.54
CA GLU A 404 2.62 -19.99 9.91
C GLU A 404 2.54 -18.48 10.14
N VAL A 405 3.52 -17.71 9.65
CA VAL A 405 3.53 -16.25 9.72
C VAL A 405 2.39 -15.68 8.88
N VAL A 406 2.21 -16.18 7.65
CA VAL A 406 1.14 -15.72 6.76
C VAL A 406 -0.25 -16.07 7.32
N ALA A 407 -0.45 -17.29 7.79
CA ALA A 407 -1.73 -17.73 8.34
C ALA A 407 -2.16 -16.89 9.55
N LYS A 408 -1.22 -16.54 10.43
CA LYS A 408 -1.52 -15.79 11.65
C LYS A 408 -1.61 -14.29 11.46
N CYS A 409 -0.66 -13.71 10.71
CA CYS A 409 -0.52 -12.26 10.61
C CYS A 409 -1.09 -11.68 9.32
N PHE A 410 -1.17 -12.46 8.25
CA PHE A 410 -1.48 -11.98 6.90
C PHE A 410 -2.45 -12.95 6.18
N THR A 411 -3.46 -13.38 6.89
CA THR A 411 -4.42 -14.41 6.44
C THR A 411 -4.96 -14.10 5.03
N GLY A 412 -4.89 -15.10 4.14
CA GLY A 412 -5.39 -15.00 2.76
C GLY A 412 -4.42 -14.37 1.77
N VAL A 413 -3.26 -13.89 2.21
CA VAL A 413 -2.22 -13.35 1.31
C VAL A 413 -1.56 -14.51 0.56
N PRO A 414 -1.46 -14.44 -0.78
CA PRO A 414 -0.70 -15.42 -1.55
C PRO A 414 0.78 -15.43 -1.14
N SER A 415 1.32 -16.61 -0.83
CA SER A 415 2.74 -16.81 -0.52
C SER A 415 3.24 -18.04 -1.26
N ARG A 416 3.81 -17.84 -2.45
CA ARG A 416 4.33 -18.93 -3.30
C ARG A 416 5.74 -19.33 -2.91
N ILE A 417 6.52 -18.39 -2.42
CA ILE A 417 7.89 -18.60 -1.95
C ILE A 417 7.89 -18.51 -0.42
N LYS A 418 8.14 -19.64 0.22
CA LYS A 418 8.25 -19.74 1.67
C LYS A 418 9.61 -19.21 2.15
N GLY A 419 9.73 -18.96 3.43
CA GLY A 419 10.99 -18.46 3.98
C GLY A 419 10.92 -18.19 5.49
N ALA A 420 11.13 -16.95 5.89
CA ALA A 420 11.28 -16.53 7.27
C ALA A 420 10.11 -16.95 8.16
N THR A 421 10.45 -17.59 9.27
CA THR A 421 9.56 -18.00 10.35
C THR A 421 9.46 -16.92 11.42
N PHE A 422 8.59 -17.10 12.43
CA PHE A 422 8.57 -16.24 13.61
C PHE A 422 9.92 -16.19 14.31
N VAL A 423 10.62 -17.32 14.37
CA VAL A 423 11.96 -17.41 14.99
C VAL A 423 12.99 -16.60 14.21
N ASP A 424 12.96 -16.67 12.88
CA ASP A 424 13.91 -15.92 12.03
C ASP A 424 13.70 -14.41 12.19
N LEU A 425 12.45 -13.95 12.13
CA LEU A 425 12.11 -12.53 12.30
C LEU A 425 12.45 -12.03 13.71
N GLU A 426 12.25 -12.87 14.74
CA GLU A 426 12.62 -12.53 16.10
C GLU A 426 14.13 -12.47 16.29
N ASN A 427 14.89 -13.38 15.68
CA ASN A 427 16.35 -13.36 15.72
C ASN A 427 16.90 -12.08 15.08
N ASP A 428 16.27 -11.58 14.01
CA ASP A 428 16.64 -10.31 13.42
C ASP A 428 16.33 -9.13 14.37
N LEU A 429 15.19 -9.14 15.05
CA LEU A 429 14.86 -8.16 16.09
C LEU A 429 15.88 -8.19 17.25
N LYS A 430 16.32 -9.36 17.69
CA LYS A 430 17.34 -9.51 18.74
C LYS A 430 18.66 -8.86 18.34
N LYS A 431 19.11 -9.04 17.08
CA LYS A 431 20.30 -8.36 16.56
C LYS A 431 20.17 -6.84 16.63
N LEU A 432 19.00 -6.31 16.28
CA LEU A 432 18.71 -4.87 16.35
C LEU A 432 18.67 -4.37 17.80
N ALA A 433 18.04 -5.12 18.71
CA ALA A 433 17.99 -4.81 20.13
C ALA A 433 19.40 -4.76 20.75
N ASP A 434 20.26 -5.71 20.40
CA ASP A 434 21.67 -5.71 20.83
C ASP A 434 22.44 -4.46 20.37
N LEU A 435 22.10 -3.92 19.21
CA LEU A 435 22.71 -2.69 18.69
C LEU A 435 22.09 -1.44 19.34
N ALA A 436 20.77 -1.46 19.57
CA ALA A 436 20.03 -0.32 20.09
C ALA A 436 20.60 0.19 21.41
N TRP A 437 20.92 -0.71 22.32
CA TRP A 437 21.41 -0.38 23.67
C TRP A 437 22.92 -0.09 23.76
N LYS A 438 23.65 -0.17 22.63
CA LYS A 438 25.07 0.22 22.56
C LYS A 438 25.19 1.73 22.26
N SER A 439 25.03 2.59 23.27
CA SER A 439 24.97 4.05 23.11
C SER A 439 26.17 4.65 22.35
N ARG A 440 27.36 4.12 22.54
CA ARG A 440 28.61 4.61 21.90
C ARG A 440 28.67 4.31 20.40
N LYS A 441 27.94 3.29 19.90
CA LYS A 441 27.90 3.00 18.46
C LYS A 441 26.99 3.99 17.75
N PRO A 442 27.38 4.52 16.58
CA PRO A 442 26.48 5.33 15.75
C PRO A 442 25.33 4.46 15.19
N ILE A 443 24.33 5.10 14.59
CA ILE A 443 23.38 4.42 13.72
C ILE A 443 24.12 3.84 12.50
N GLU A 444 23.54 2.84 11.86
CA GLU A 444 24.13 2.21 10.69
C GLU A 444 24.18 3.15 9.48
N GLN A 445 25.17 2.94 8.60
CA GLN A 445 25.33 3.77 7.40
C GLN A 445 24.19 3.59 6.40
N GLY A 446 23.66 2.39 6.27
CA GLY A 446 22.70 2.00 5.22
C GLY A 446 23.36 1.09 4.20
N GLY A 447 22.98 1.24 2.94
CA GLY A 447 23.48 0.44 1.83
C GLY A 447 22.37 -0.31 1.07
N LEU A 448 21.12 0.15 1.17
CA LEU A 448 19.98 -0.37 0.40
C LEU A 448 19.72 0.46 -0.85
N LEU A 449 19.92 1.77 -0.80
CA LEU A 449 19.68 2.67 -1.92
C LEU A 449 20.97 2.92 -2.72
N LYS A 450 22.11 2.93 -2.05
CA LYS A 450 23.43 3.12 -2.66
C LYS A 450 24.37 2.03 -2.19
N PHE A 451 25.27 1.61 -3.09
CA PHE A 451 26.32 0.66 -2.71
C PHE A 451 27.18 1.21 -1.56
N VAL A 452 27.29 0.43 -0.50
CA VAL A 452 28.22 0.64 0.62
C VAL A 452 29.02 -0.64 0.80
N PHE A 453 30.34 -0.51 0.88
CA PHE A 453 31.23 -1.66 1.07
C PHE A 453 30.90 -2.43 2.35
N ASP A 454 30.87 -3.76 2.27
CA ASP A 454 30.56 -4.68 3.39
C ASP A 454 29.13 -4.53 3.96
N LYS A 455 28.19 -3.96 3.18
CA LYS A 455 26.76 -3.88 3.50
C LYS A 455 25.96 -4.75 2.54
N GLU A 456 24.78 -4.28 2.12
CA GLU A 456 23.92 -5.04 1.22
C GLU A 456 24.60 -5.25 -0.14
N TYR A 457 24.34 -6.40 -0.73
CA TYR A 457 24.82 -6.71 -2.07
C TYR A 457 24.03 -5.93 -3.12
N HIS A 458 24.73 -5.40 -4.13
CA HIS A 458 24.14 -4.77 -5.29
C HIS A 458 24.54 -5.51 -6.56
N ALA A 459 23.59 -5.83 -7.43
CA ALA A 459 23.88 -6.53 -8.69
C ALA A 459 24.77 -5.68 -9.61
N PHE A 460 24.62 -4.35 -9.54
CA PHE A 460 25.41 -3.37 -10.28
C PHE A 460 26.45 -2.68 -9.39
N ASN A 461 27.17 -3.48 -8.60
CA ASN A 461 28.24 -2.98 -7.75
C ASN A 461 29.44 -2.47 -8.58
N PRO A 462 30.40 -1.72 -7.98
CA PRO A 462 31.51 -1.13 -8.70
C PRO A 462 32.35 -2.13 -9.48
N ASP A 463 32.56 -3.35 -8.98
CA ASP A 463 33.38 -4.36 -9.68
C ASP A 463 32.71 -4.81 -10.97
N VAL A 464 31.40 -5.08 -10.94
CA VAL A 464 30.61 -5.45 -12.13
C VAL A 464 30.61 -4.32 -13.15
N ILE A 465 30.38 -3.08 -12.73
CA ILE A 465 30.35 -1.91 -13.61
C ILE A 465 31.73 -1.65 -14.25
N ASN A 466 32.79 -1.75 -13.46
CA ASN A 466 34.15 -1.56 -13.97
C ASN A 466 34.53 -2.64 -15.00
N ALA A 467 34.20 -3.91 -14.71
CA ALA A 467 34.43 -5.02 -15.65
C ALA A 467 33.62 -4.86 -16.95
N LEU A 468 32.37 -4.40 -16.85
CA LEU A 468 31.56 -4.08 -18.02
C LEU A 468 32.20 -2.96 -18.87
N HIS A 469 32.59 -1.86 -18.25
CA HIS A 469 33.24 -0.75 -18.94
C HIS A 469 34.56 -1.16 -19.60
N LYS A 470 35.35 -1.99 -18.91
CA LYS A 470 36.59 -2.55 -19.45
C LYS A 470 36.32 -3.38 -20.70
N SER A 471 35.35 -4.29 -20.62
CA SER A 471 34.93 -5.14 -21.73
C SER A 471 34.48 -4.35 -22.96
N VAL A 472 33.62 -3.35 -22.74
CA VAL A 472 33.11 -2.49 -23.82
C VAL A 472 34.23 -1.67 -24.48
N ARG A 473 35.18 -1.14 -23.71
CA ARG A 473 36.28 -0.31 -24.24
C ARG A 473 37.32 -1.13 -24.97
N SER A 474 37.63 -2.33 -24.47
CA SER A 474 38.68 -3.17 -25.08
C SER A 474 38.17 -3.97 -26.30
N GLY A 475 36.87 -4.32 -26.32
CA GLY A 475 36.30 -5.26 -27.27
C GLY A 475 36.88 -6.66 -27.18
N GLN A 476 37.62 -6.99 -26.10
CA GLN A 476 38.27 -8.30 -25.94
C GLN A 476 37.33 -9.29 -25.24
N TYR A 477 37.19 -10.48 -25.79
CA TYR A 477 36.36 -11.52 -25.21
C TYR A 477 36.80 -11.94 -23.80
N ALA A 478 38.09 -11.88 -23.50
CA ALA A 478 38.61 -12.17 -22.16
C ALA A 478 38.06 -11.22 -21.08
N ASP A 479 37.94 -9.94 -21.40
CA ASP A 479 37.36 -8.92 -20.49
C ASP A 479 35.84 -9.10 -20.35
N PHE A 480 35.15 -9.47 -21.43
CA PHE A 480 33.74 -9.88 -21.37
C PHE A 480 33.54 -11.10 -20.48
N LYS A 481 34.44 -12.10 -20.56
CA LYS A 481 34.38 -13.29 -19.71
C LYS A 481 34.52 -12.94 -18.23
N GLU A 482 35.42 -12.02 -17.87
CA GLU A 482 35.57 -11.52 -16.51
C GLU A 482 34.25 -10.91 -16.01
N TYR A 483 33.64 -10.03 -16.80
CA TYR A 483 32.31 -9.45 -16.49
C TYR A 483 31.24 -10.55 -16.33
N ALA A 484 31.20 -11.51 -17.25
CA ALA A 484 30.21 -12.59 -17.22
C ALA A 484 30.36 -13.49 -15.98
N GLU A 485 31.59 -13.74 -15.52
CA GLU A 485 31.86 -14.49 -14.28
C GLU A 485 31.34 -13.74 -13.04
N LEU A 486 31.58 -12.42 -12.96
CA LEU A 486 31.07 -11.60 -11.86
C LEU A 486 29.53 -11.59 -11.79
N VAL A 487 28.86 -11.57 -12.95
CA VAL A 487 27.39 -11.58 -13.01
C VAL A 487 26.81 -12.97 -12.74
N ASN A 488 27.39 -14.03 -13.30
CA ASN A 488 26.84 -15.38 -13.23
C ASN A 488 27.19 -16.12 -11.94
N ASN A 489 28.30 -15.79 -11.29
CA ASN A 489 28.76 -16.40 -10.04
C ASN A 489 28.53 -15.48 -8.83
N ARG A 490 27.60 -14.54 -8.93
CA ARG A 490 27.24 -13.61 -7.87
C ARG A 490 26.57 -14.32 -6.68
N PRO A 491 26.54 -13.71 -5.48
CA PRO A 491 25.67 -14.14 -4.39
C PRO A 491 24.21 -14.23 -4.85
N VAL A 492 23.47 -15.20 -4.32
CA VAL A 492 22.04 -15.35 -4.63
C VAL A 492 21.29 -14.09 -4.21
N ALA A 493 20.71 -13.39 -5.15
CA ALA A 493 19.97 -12.15 -4.96
C ALA A 493 18.51 -12.26 -5.44
N THR A 494 18.28 -13.07 -6.46
CA THR A 494 16.95 -13.33 -7.04
C THR A 494 16.70 -14.82 -7.14
N ILE A 495 15.44 -15.22 -7.28
CA ILE A 495 15.05 -16.63 -7.47
C ILE A 495 15.72 -17.22 -8.70
N ARG A 496 15.93 -16.43 -9.74
CA ARG A 496 16.63 -16.88 -10.97
C ARG A 496 18.05 -17.39 -10.68
N ASP A 497 18.73 -16.83 -9.70
CA ASP A 497 20.09 -17.24 -9.32
C ASP A 497 20.14 -18.68 -8.74
N LEU A 498 18.99 -19.21 -8.33
CA LEU A 498 18.82 -20.60 -7.85
C LEU A 498 18.45 -21.58 -8.96
N LEU A 499 18.19 -21.11 -10.17
CA LEU A 499 17.80 -21.95 -11.31
C LEU A 499 19.02 -22.32 -12.14
N LYS A 500 18.96 -23.53 -12.71
CA LYS A 500 19.93 -24.01 -13.68
C LYS A 500 19.20 -24.45 -14.96
N LEU A 501 19.84 -24.23 -16.09
CA LEU A 501 19.35 -24.78 -17.33
C LEU A 501 19.38 -26.32 -17.24
N LYS A 502 18.30 -26.96 -17.67
CA LYS A 502 18.21 -28.40 -17.75
C LYS A 502 18.97 -28.87 -18.98
N THR A 503 20.08 -29.58 -18.77
CA THR A 503 21.01 -30.02 -19.84
C THR A 503 21.09 -31.56 -19.98
N ASP A 504 20.08 -32.26 -19.45
CA ASP A 504 20.10 -33.74 -19.38
C ASP A 504 19.97 -34.41 -20.74
N ASN A 505 19.42 -33.73 -21.74
CA ASN A 505 19.20 -34.24 -23.10
C ASN A 505 20.03 -33.42 -24.09
N SER A 506 21.31 -33.71 -24.17
CA SER A 506 22.18 -33.14 -25.23
C SER A 506 21.86 -33.76 -26.59
N ILE A 507 21.88 -32.92 -27.61
CA ILE A 507 21.77 -33.36 -29.01
C ILE A 507 23.09 -33.10 -29.72
N PRO A 508 23.39 -33.81 -30.80
CA PRO A 508 24.56 -33.56 -31.66
C PRO A 508 24.54 -32.10 -32.17
N LEU A 509 25.74 -31.50 -32.32
CA LEU A 509 25.87 -30.08 -32.70
C LEU A 509 25.27 -29.77 -34.08
N ASP A 510 25.33 -30.75 -35.00
CA ASP A 510 24.73 -30.67 -36.33
C ASP A 510 23.20 -30.67 -36.35
N GLN A 511 22.58 -31.03 -35.22
CA GLN A 511 21.12 -30.95 -35.00
C GLN A 511 20.70 -29.68 -34.25
N VAL A 512 21.66 -28.88 -33.79
CA VAL A 512 21.38 -27.60 -33.15
C VAL A 512 21.10 -26.57 -34.23
N GLU A 513 20.04 -25.82 -34.07
CA GLU A 513 19.65 -24.73 -34.97
C GLU A 513 20.80 -23.71 -35.12
N ALA A 514 21.08 -23.30 -36.35
CA ALA A 514 22.13 -22.34 -36.63
C ALA A 514 21.81 -20.94 -36.03
N VAL A 515 22.84 -20.23 -35.57
CA VAL A 515 22.69 -18.91 -35.00
C VAL A 515 21.95 -17.94 -35.95
N ALA A 516 22.24 -18.01 -37.25
CA ALA A 516 21.60 -17.19 -38.28
C ALA A 516 20.07 -17.44 -38.40
N GLU A 517 19.60 -18.63 -38.03
CA GLU A 517 18.17 -18.97 -38.01
C GLU A 517 17.49 -18.55 -36.69
N ILE A 518 18.26 -18.44 -35.61
CA ILE A 518 17.77 -18.01 -34.29
C ILE A 518 17.61 -16.48 -34.25
N LEU A 519 18.57 -15.73 -34.77
CA LEU A 519 18.62 -14.27 -34.70
C LEU A 519 17.36 -13.56 -35.19
N PRO A 520 16.68 -13.95 -36.29
CA PRO A 520 15.47 -13.31 -36.77
C PRO A 520 14.26 -13.41 -35.81
N ARG A 521 14.37 -14.21 -34.76
CA ARG A 521 13.31 -14.35 -33.73
C ARG A 521 13.47 -13.38 -32.54
N PHE A 522 14.54 -12.60 -32.53
CA PHE A 522 14.74 -11.57 -31.49
C PHE A 522 14.13 -10.26 -31.95
N ASP A 523 13.33 -9.68 -31.05
CA ASP A 523 12.68 -8.40 -31.26
C ASP A 523 13.19 -7.38 -30.24
N SER A 524 13.22 -6.11 -30.61
CA SER A 524 13.34 -5.01 -29.67
C SER A 524 11.98 -4.34 -29.46
N ALA A 525 11.78 -3.76 -28.27
CA ALA A 525 10.61 -2.95 -28.03
C ALA A 525 10.59 -1.73 -28.95
N GLY A 526 9.41 -1.37 -29.47
CA GLY A 526 9.22 -0.10 -30.19
C GLY A 526 9.27 1.06 -29.18
N MET A 527 10.38 1.80 -29.18
CA MET A 527 10.58 2.94 -28.28
C MET A 527 10.55 4.24 -29.06
N SER A 528 9.92 5.28 -28.50
CA SER A 528 9.88 6.60 -29.10
C SER A 528 11.16 7.39 -28.82
N LEU A 529 11.55 8.25 -29.73
CA LEU A 529 12.70 9.15 -29.58
C LEU A 529 12.55 10.05 -28.33
N GLY A 530 11.34 10.37 -27.90
CA GLY A 530 11.09 11.14 -26.67
C GLY A 530 11.44 10.39 -25.38
N ALA A 531 11.53 9.06 -25.41
CA ALA A 531 11.88 8.21 -24.27
C ALA A 531 13.38 7.88 -24.18
N LEU A 532 14.13 8.10 -25.25
CA LEU A 532 15.55 7.77 -25.38
C LEU A 532 16.33 8.97 -25.95
N SER A 533 17.64 8.98 -25.69
CA SER A 533 18.53 9.88 -26.43
C SER A 533 18.65 9.44 -27.90
N PRO A 534 18.95 10.36 -28.84
CA PRO A 534 19.17 10.00 -30.23
C PRO A 534 20.21 8.89 -30.40
N GLU A 535 21.31 8.95 -29.67
CA GLU A 535 22.40 7.97 -29.72
C GLU A 535 21.96 6.57 -29.28
N ALA A 536 21.18 6.48 -28.20
CA ALA A 536 20.64 5.22 -27.71
C ALA A 536 19.64 4.62 -28.70
N HIS A 537 18.78 5.46 -29.28
CA HIS A 537 17.78 5.04 -30.26
C HIS A 537 18.45 4.52 -31.55
N GLU A 538 19.48 5.26 -32.05
CA GLU A 538 20.26 4.87 -33.21
C GLU A 538 21.05 3.57 -32.97
N ALA A 539 21.67 3.42 -31.78
CA ALA A 539 22.40 2.20 -31.42
C ALA A 539 21.51 0.96 -31.44
N ILE A 540 20.28 1.05 -30.94
CA ILE A 540 19.30 -0.05 -30.98
C ILE A 540 18.91 -0.35 -32.43
N ALA A 541 18.64 0.68 -33.25
CA ALA A 541 18.30 0.49 -34.66
C ALA A 541 19.45 -0.18 -35.44
N ILE A 542 20.69 0.25 -35.22
CA ILE A 542 21.89 -0.37 -35.84
C ILE A 542 22.01 -1.84 -35.41
N ALA A 543 21.88 -2.12 -34.10
CA ALA A 543 21.97 -3.47 -33.59
C ALA A 543 20.94 -4.40 -34.25
N MET A 544 19.66 -4.00 -34.26
CA MET A 544 18.57 -4.82 -34.80
C MET A 544 18.64 -4.97 -36.33
N ASN A 545 19.23 -4.00 -37.05
CA ASN A 545 19.45 -4.12 -38.48
C ASN A 545 20.73 -4.93 -38.83
N THR A 546 21.62 -5.14 -37.86
CA THR A 546 22.83 -5.93 -38.02
C THR A 546 22.60 -7.42 -37.76
N ILE A 547 21.72 -7.71 -36.82
CA ILE A 547 21.28 -9.06 -36.48
C ILE A 547 20.43 -9.65 -37.62
#